data_20721f6b95f58aff7171e766f9825dc4
#
_entry.id   20721f6b95f58aff7171e766f9825dc4
#
_cell.length_a   1.000
_cell.length_b   1.000
_cell.length_c   1.000
_cell.angle_alpha   90.00
_cell.angle_beta   90.00
_cell.angle_gamma   90.00
#
_symmetry.space_group_name_H-M   'P 1'
#
loop_
_entity.id
_entity.type
_entity.pdbx_description
1 polymer ?
#
loop_
_entity_poly.entity_id
_entity_poly.type
_entity_poly.pdbx_seq_one_letter_code
_entity_poly.pdbx_strand_id
1 'polypeptide(L)'
;MGAGQLARMAGEAASALGLSLAVLAKRPDDAACDVAAEVIPGSPLVEAEFRALADQCRVVTFDHEQVDLGIVASLVAEGRTIYPGVATLELAVDKSRMRAALVAAGVAVPAFLVIEQGPDTDAAAAVADFASTHGWPIILKTARGGYDGKGVWTVEDEAA
;
A
#
# COMPACT_ATOMS: atom_id res chain seq x y z
N MET A 1 0.48 7.26 9.67
CA MET A 1 0.91 5.87 9.89
C MET A 1 2.17 5.64 9.12
N GLY A 2 3.22 5.22 9.79
CA GLY A 2 4.59 5.17 9.29
C GLY A 2 5.44 6.27 9.89
N ALA A 3 6.76 6.10 9.86
CA ALA A 3 7.74 7.02 10.43
C ALA A 3 8.98 7.22 9.53
N GLY A 4 8.86 6.88 8.25
CA GLY A 4 9.93 7.05 7.27
C GLY A 4 10.06 8.49 6.76
N GLN A 5 10.80 8.63 5.64
CA GLN A 5 11.08 9.94 5.05
C GLN A 5 9.81 10.68 4.59
N LEU A 6 8.81 9.96 4.06
CA LEU A 6 7.55 10.58 3.64
C LEU A 6 6.78 11.14 4.84
N ALA A 7 6.74 10.41 5.96
CA ALA A 7 6.15 10.89 7.20
C ALA A 7 6.90 12.10 7.77
N ARG A 8 8.24 12.15 7.65
CA ARG A 8 9.05 13.32 8.02
C ARG A 8 8.66 14.54 7.19
N MET A 9 8.60 14.42 5.88
CA MET A 9 8.17 15.51 4.98
C MET A 9 6.74 15.99 5.32
N ALA A 10 5.83 15.05 5.64
CA ALA A 10 4.49 15.40 6.10
C ALA A 10 4.50 16.16 7.44
N GLY A 11 5.38 15.79 8.38
CA GLY A 11 5.57 16.50 9.66
C GLY A 11 6.07 17.92 9.49
N GLU A 12 7.06 18.12 8.63
CA GLU A 12 7.59 19.44 8.30
C GLU A 12 6.50 20.36 7.70
N ALA A 13 5.70 19.82 6.75
CA ALA A 13 4.57 20.54 6.16
C ALA A 13 3.45 20.81 7.19
N ALA A 14 3.14 19.85 8.05
CA ALA A 14 2.14 19.99 9.11
C ALA A 14 2.50 21.09 10.09
N SER A 15 3.77 21.15 10.51
CA SER A 15 4.29 22.20 11.40
C SER A 15 4.10 23.61 10.81
N ALA A 16 4.35 23.79 9.51
CA ALA A 16 4.14 25.06 8.81
C ALA A 16 2.66 25.47 8.77
N LEU A 17 1.73 24.51 8.88
CA LEU A 17 0.29 24.71 8.93
C LEU A 17 -0.28 24.78 10.36
N GLY A 18 0.58 24.75 11.37
CA GLY A 18 0.15 24.74 12.77
C GLY A 18 -0.50 23.43 13.22
N LEU A 19 -0.24 22.34 12.52
CA LEU A 19 -0.73 21.00 12.84
C LEU A 19 0.34 20.20 13.58
N SER A 20 -0.10 19.37 14.54
CA SER A 20 0.75 18.42 15.24
C SER A 20 0.68 17.05 14.55
N LEU A 21 1.83 16.43 14.34
CA LEU A 21 1.95 15.07 13.82
C LEU A 21 2.33 14.10 14.93
N ALA A 22 1.56 13.01 15.08
CA ALA A 22 1.97 11.82 15.80
C ALA A 22 2.34 10.70 14.80
N VAL A 23 3.37 9.93 15.07
CA VAL A 23 3.84 8.83 14.22
C VAL A 23 3.85 7.49 14.94
N LEU A 24 3.57 6.42 14.20
CA LEU A 24 3.77 5.05 14.64
C LEU A 24 5.09 4.56 14.06
N ALA A 25 6.10 4.39 14.91
CA ALA A 25 7.46 4.09 14.51
C ALA A 25 7.89 2.70 14.97
N LYS A 26 8.50 1.92 14.08
CA LYS A 26 9.08 0.62 14.44
C LYS A 26 10.42 0.78 15.18
N ARG A 27 11.14 1.86 14.90
CA ARG A 27 12.45 2.15 15.49
C ARG A 27 12.51 3.60 15.93
N PRO A 28 13.23 3.90 17.02
CA PRO A 28 13.34 5.25 17.54
C PRO A 28 14.15 6.21 16.62
N ASP A 29 14.93 5.64 15.70
CA ASP A 29 15.76 6.34 14.71
C ASP A 29 15.09 6.49 13.33
N ASP A 30 13.81 6.13 13.21
CA ASP A 30 13.04 6.37 11.99
C ASP A 30 12.92 7.88 11.72
N ALA A 31 13.06 8.27 10.45
CA ALA A 31 13.30 9.66 10.04
C ALA A 31 12.27 10.69 10.53
N ALA A 32 11.01 10.30 10.71
CA ALA A 32 9.97 11.20 11.21
C ALA A 32 9.98 11.40 12.71
N CYS A 33 10.71 10.57 13.48
CA CYS A 33 10.77 10.72 14.94
C CYS A 33 11.37 12.06 15.38
N ASP A 34 12.27 12.63 14.58
CA ASP A 34 12.91 13.92 14.88
C ASP A 34 11.98 15.14 14.76
N VAL A 35 10.88 15.00 14.00
CA VAL A 35 9.96 16.11 13.69
C VAL A 35 8.54 15.88 14.18
N ALA A 36 8.25 14.69 14.69
CA ALA A 36 6.95 14.35 15.24
C ALA A 36 6.76 15.00 16.62
N ALA A 37 5.55 15.50 16.88
CA ALA A 37 5.17 15.97 18.21
C ALA A 37 5.01 14.80 19.19
N GLU A 38 4.71 13.62 18.69
CA GLU A 38 4.59 12.39 19.46
C GLU A 38 5.03 11.17 18.64
N VAL A 39 5.78 10.28 19.29
CA VAL A 39 6.26 9.04 18.71
C VAL A 39 5.69 7.88 19.52
N ILE A 40 4.89 7.04 18.86
CA ILE A 40 4.32 5.83 19.45
C ILE A 40 5.09 4.64 18.88
N PRO A 41 5.72 3.82 19.71
CA PRO A 41 6.38 2.61 19.25
C PRO A 41 5.36 1.61 18.71
N GLY A 42 5.59 1.06 17.50
CA GLY A 42 4.69 0.04 16.99
C GLY A 42 4.63 -0.10 15.48
N SER A 43 3.72 -0.97 15.04
CA SER A 43 3.47 -1.35 13.65
C SER A 43 1.99 -1.20 13.29
N PRO A 44 1.67 -0.70 12.09
CA PRO A 44 0.28 -0.63 11.61
C PRO A 44 -0.36 -2.00 11.34
N LEU A 45 0.40 -3.08 11.48
CA LEU A 45 -0.08 -4.46 11.34
C LEU A 45 -0.46 -5.09 12.68
N VAL A 46 -0.26 -4.36 13.80
CA VAL A 46 -0.60 -4.80 15.15
C VAL A 46 -1.74 -3.92 15.68
N GLU A 47 -2.90 -4.52 15.89
CA GLU A 47 -4.13 -3.78 16.21
C GLU A 47 -3.99 -2.90 17.45
N ALA A 48 -3.43 -3.41 18.54
CA ALA A 48 -3.27 -2.64 19.77
C ALA A 48 -2.39 -1.39 19.61
N GLU A 49 -1.33 -1.51 18.78
CA GLU A 49 -0.39 -0.43 18.50
C GLU A 49 -1.01 0.60 17.55
N PHE A 50 -1.76 0.14 16.55
CA PHE A 50 -2.52 1.03 15.68
C PHE A 50 -3.57 1.83 16.47
N ARG A 51 -4.31 1.16 17.38
CA ARG A 51 -5.27 1.81 18.27
C ARG A 51 -4.62 2.87 19.13
N ALA A 52 -3.47 2.58 19.72
CA ALA A 52 -2.74 3.54 20.56
C ALA A 52 -2.45 4.86 19.82
N LEU A 53 -2.07 4.81 18.52
CA LEU A 53 -1.96 6.01 17.71
C LEU A 53 -3.33 6.64 17.41
N ALA A 54 -4.31 5.86 16.98
CA ALA A 54 -5.62 6.35 16.58
C ALA A 54 -6.36 7.05 17.73
N ASP A 55 -6.13 6.61 18.98
CA ASP A 55 -6.74 7.21 20.18
C ASP A 55 -6.21 8.61 20.48
N GLN A 56 -5.01 8.93 20.03
CA GLN A 56 -4.37 10.22 20.25
C GLN A 56 -4.56 11.20 19.08
N CYS A 57 -5.11 10.72 17.96
CA CYS A 57 -5.24 11.51 16.75
C CYS A 57 -6.71 11.85 16.44
N ARG A 58 -6.96 13.07 15.98
CA ARG A 58 -8.28 13.44 15.42
C ARG A 58 -8.48 12.83 14.04
N VAL A 59 -7.40 12.66 13.28
CA VAL A 59 -7.39 12.09 11.94
C VAL A 59 -6.18 11.19 11.81
N VAL A 60 -6.36 10.00 11.25
CA VAL A 60 -5.27 9.09 10.90
C VAL A 60 -5.11 9.08 9.38
N THR A 61 -3.86 9.12 8.92
CA THR A 61 -3.51 8.97 7.50
C THR A 61 -2.29 8.08 7.35
N PHE A 62 -1.95 7.73 6.11
CA PHE A 62 -0.89 6.78 5.78
C PHE A 62 0.11 7.40 4.82
N ASP A 63 1.37 7.07 4.98
CA ASP A 63 2.47 7.42 4.07
C ASP A 63 2.88 6.23 3.19
N HIS A 64 2.28 5.05 3.42
CA HIS A 64 2.47 3.83 2.63
C HIS A 64 1.23 2.91 2.73
N GLU A 65 1.15 1.91 1.83
CA GLU A 65 0.03 0.96 1.72
C GLU A 65 0.17 -0.28 2.63
N GLN A 66 1.25 -0.42 3.39
CA GLN A 66 1.49 -1.60 4.24
C GLN A 66 0.69 -1.51 5.54
N VAL A 67 -0.62 -1.70 5.43
CA VAL A 67 -1.57 -1.61 6.54
C VAL A 67 -2.50 -2.82 6.54
N ASP A 68 -3.04 -3.16 7.70
CA ASP A 68 -4.09 -4.16 7.82
C ASP A 68 -5.47 -3.51 7.62
N LEU A 69 -6.13 -3.88 6.51
CA LEU A 69 -7.44 -3.31 6.16
C LEU A 69 -8.55 -3.70 7.16
N GLY A 70 -8.42 -4.84 7.82
CA GLY A 70 -9.37 -5.28 8.86
C GLY A 70 -9.31 -4.36 10.08
N ILE A 71 -8.09 -3.99 10.50
CA ILE A 71 -7.88 -3.03 11.60
C ILE A 71 -8.45 -1.66 11.20
N VAL A 72 -8.17 -1.18 9.99
CA VAL A 72 -8.71 0.09 9.49
C VAL A 72 -10.23 0.07 9.49
N ALA A 73 -10.85 -1.00 8.97
CA ALA A 73 -12.30 -1.14 8.91
C ALA A 73 -12.95 -1.14 10.32
N SER A 74 -12.34 -1.84 11.27
CA SER A 74 -12.79 -1.87 12.68
C SER A 74 -12.77 -0.47 13.29
N LEU A 75 -11.67 0.26 13.16
CA LEU A 75 -11.52 1.61 13.71
C LEU A 75 -12.49 2.61 13.05
N VAL A 76 -12.73 2.51 11.75
CA VAL A 76 -13.73 3.32 11.04
C VAL A 76 -15.12 3.01 11.55
N ALA A 77 -15.48 1.75 11.77
CA ALA A 77 -16.77 1.33 12.32
C ALA A 77 -17.00 1.87 13.75
N GLU A 78 -15.92 2.07 14.52
CA GLU A 78 -15.93 2.69 15.84
C GLU A 78 -15.97 4.24 15.81
N GLY A 79 -16.04 4.83 14.62
CA GLY A 79 -16.16 6.28 14.45
C GLY A 79 -14.82 7.02 14.37
N ARG A 80 -13.69 6.33 14.22
CA ARG A 80 -12.39 7.00 13.99
C ARG A 80 -12.34 7.59 12.59
N THR A 81 -11.80 8.79 12.48
CA THR A 81 -11.61 9.46 11.19
C THR A 81 -10.30 9.01 10.56
N ILE A 82 -10.37 8.24 9.49
CA ILE A 82 -9.22 7.65 8.80
C ILE A 82 -9.30 7.97 7.31
N TYR A 83 -8.23 8.53 6.74
CA TYR A 83 -8.11 8.85 5.32
C TYR A 83 -6.77 8.35 4.75
N PRO A 84 -6.76 7.80 3.51
CA PRO A 84 -7.94 7.46 2.72
C PRO A 84 -8.78 6.37 3.38
N GLY A 85 -10.05 6.25 2.99
CA GLY A 85 -10.95 5.22 3.52
C GLY A 85 -10.61 3.82 2.98
N VAL A 86 -11.21 2.78 3.58
CA VAL A 86 -10.94 1.36 3.28
C VAL A 86 -11.00 1.05 1.78
N ALA A 87 -12.04 1.52 1.08
CA ALA A 87 -12.20 1.24 -0.35
C ALA A 87 -11.03 1.79 -1.20
N THR A 88 -10.48 2.95 -0.85
CA THR A 88 -9.30 3.49 -1.53
C THR A 88 -8.03 2.71 -1.17
N LEU A 89 -7.88 2.33 0.10
CA LEU A 89 -6.75 1.52 0.54
C LEU A 89 -6.75 0.13 -0.12
N GLU A 90 -7.92 -0.49 -0.31
CA GLU A 90 -8.05 -1.75 -1.06
C GLU A 90 -7.45 -1.66 -2.47
N LEU A 91 -7.64 -0.53 -3.15
CA LEU A 91 -7.04 -0.30 -4.46
C LEU A 91 -5.52 -0.08 -4.36
N ALA A 92 -5.05 0.58 -3.31
CA ALA A 92 -3.62 0.81 -3.12
C ALA A 92 -2.84 -0.47 -2.80
N VAL A 93 -3.42 -1.38 -2.00
CA VAL A 93 -2.76 -2.63 -1.60
C VAL A 93 -2.85 -3.75 -2.64
N ASP A 94 -3.78 -3.66 -3.59
CA ASP A 94 -4.05 -4.72 -4.56
C ASP A 94 -4.01 -4.18 -6.00
N LYS A 95 -2.91 -4.50 -6.71
CA LYS A 95 -2.68 -4.04 -8.07
C LYS A 95 -3.69 -4.59 -9.08
N SER A 96 -4.26 -5.78 -8.85
CA SER A 96 -5.28 -6.38 -9.71
C SER A 96 -6.60 -5.62 -9.60
N ARG A 97 -7.03 -5.34 -8.37
CA ARG A 97 -8.22 -4.53 -8.10
C ARG A 97 -8.08 -3.10 -8.62
N MET A 98 -6.90 -2.48 -8.40
CA MET A 98 -6.61 -1.15 -8.91
C MET A 98 -6.74 -1.12 -10.45
N ARG A 99 -6.13 -2.07 -11.17
CA ARG A 99 -6.21 -2.14 -12.62
C ARG A 99 -7.65 -2.30 -13.12
N ALA A 100 -8.42 -3.21 -12.51
CA ALA A 100 -9.83 -3.40 -12.85
C ALA A 100 -10.66 -2.13 -12.62
N ALA A 101 -10.44 -1.43 -11.50
CA ALA A 101 -11.12 -0.17 -11.20
C ALA A 101 -10.78 0.95 -12.19
N LEU A 102 -9.52 1.07 -12.60
CA LEU A 102 -9.10 2.05 -13.61
C LEU A 102 -9.74 1.77 -14.98
N VAL A 103 -9.78 0.51 -15.41
CA VAL A 103 -10.47 0.11 -16.64
C VAL A 103 -11.96 0.46 -16.54
N ALA A 104 -12.63 0.11 -15.45
CA ALA A 104 -14.04 0.41 -15.25
C ALA A 104 -14.35 1.92 -15.25
N ALA A 105 -13.38 2.73 -14.82
CA ALA A 105 -13.45 4.21 -14.86
C ALA A 105 -13.08 4.81 -16.23
N GLY A 106 -12.78 3.97 -17.24
CA GLY A 106 -12.38 4.44 -18.58
C GLY A 106 -10.97 5.06 -18.65
N VAL A 107 -10.14 4.82 -17.65
CA VAL A 107 -8.75 5.29 -17.65
C VAL A 107 -7.90 4.36 -18.50
N ALA A 108 -7.09 4.93 -19.37
CA ALA A 108 -6.15 4.15 -20.19
C ALA A 108 -5.09 3.48 -19.29
N VAL A 109 -5.00 2.16 -19.38
CA VAL A 109 -3.99 1.35 -18.67
C VAL A 109 -3.29 0.44 -19.67
N PRO A 110 -2.03 0.05 -19.43
CA PRO A 110 -1.40 -1.01 -20.22
C PRO A 110 -2.22 -2.30 -20.17
N ALA A 111 -2.12 -3.12 -21.23
CA ALA A 111 -2.70 -4.45 -21.22
C ALA A 111 -2.19 -5.23 -19.98
N PHE A 112 -3.05 -6.00 -19.36
CA PHE A 112 -2.69 -6.80 -18.19
C PHE A 112 -3.51 -8.08 -18.13
N LEU A 113 -2.94 -9.09 -17.50
CA LEU A 113 -3.56 -10.35 -17.15
C LEU A 113 -3.40 -10.58 -15.65
N VAL A 114 -4.46 -11.01 -14.99
CA VAL A 114 -4.41 -11.47 -13.60
C VAL A 114 -4.38 -12.99 -13.61
N ILE A 115 -3.32 -13.57 -13.03
CA ILE A 115 -3.17 -15.02 -12.91
C ILE A 115 -3.58 -15.39 -11.48
N GLU A 116 -4.74 -15.98 -11.34
CA GLU A 116 -5.23 -16.51 -10.07
C GLU A 116 -4.49 -17.81 -9.73
N GLN A 117 -4.01 -17.93 -8.48
CA GLN A 117 -3.37 -19.16 -8.04
C GLN A 117 -4.41 -20.25 -7.75
N GLY A 118 -4.22 -21.40 -8.35
CA GLY A 118 -5.08 -22.58 -8.14
C GLY A 118 -4.33 -23.87 -8.47
N PRO A 119 -4.86 -25.04 -8.07
CA PRO A 119 -4.21 -26.33 -8.31
C PRO A 119 -4.01 -26.66 -9.81
N ASP A 120 -4.86 -26.09 -10.67
CA ASP A 120 -4.82 -26.33 -12.11
C ASP A 120 -4.28 -25.11 -12.90
N THR A 121 -3.71 -24.12 -12.24
CA THR A 121 -3.21 -22.91 -12.89
C THR A 121 -1.80 -23.16 -13.45
N ASP A 122 -1.68 -23.13 -14.78
CA ASP A 122 -0.39 -23.06 -15.47
C ASP A 122 -0.03 -21.59 -15.72
N ALA A 123 0.71 -21.01 -14.79
CA ALA A 123 1.10 -19.61 -14.87
C ALA A 123 2.07 -19.35 -16.04
N ALA A 124 2.93 -20.31 -16.37
CA ALA A 124 3.89 -20.17 -17.48
C ALA A 124 3.15 -20.14 -18.82
N ALA A 125 2.21 -21.04 -19.02
CA ALA A 125 1.36 -21.04 -20.23
C ALA A 125 0.55 -19.74 -20.34
N ALA A 126 -0.01 -19.24 -19.25
CA ALA A 126 -0.76 -17.99 -19.25
C ALA A 126 0.12 -16.77 -19.62
N VAL A 127 1.37 -16.72 -19.14
CA VAL A 127 2.34 -15.67 -19.51
C VAL A 127 2.72 -15.79 -20.99
N ALA A 128 3.00 -16.99 -21.49
CA ALA A 128 3.35 -17.22 -22.91
C ALA A 128 2.21 -16.80 -23.84
N ASP A 129 0.96 -17.18 -23.52
CA ASP A 129 -0.22 -16.79 -24.30
C ASP A 129 -0.43 -15.26 -24.31
N PHE A 130 -0.31 -14.62 -23.17
CA PHE A 130 -0.37 -13.15 -23.07
C PHE A 130 0.73 -12.49 -23.91
N ALA A 131 1.96 -13.02 -23.86
CA ALA A 131 3.09 -12.50 -24.62
C ALA A 131 2.94 -12.73 -26.13
N SER A 132 2.27 -13.81 -26.55
CA SER A 132 1.99 -14.06 -27.97
C SER A 132 1.16 -12.93 -28.62
N THR A 133 0.30 -12.29 -27.82
CA THR A 133 -0.56 -11.19 -28.26
C THR A 133 0.10 -9.82 -28.10
N HIS A 134 0.88 -9.62 -27.03
CA HIS A 134 1.38 -8.30 -26.63
C HIS A 134 2.90 -8.12 -26.85
N GLY A 135 3.64 -9.19 -27.13
CA GLY A 135 5.09 -9.19 -27.30
C GLY A 135 5.85 -9.30 -25.97
N TRP A 136 7.14 -9.60 -26.09
CA TRP A 136 8.11 -9.57 -25.00
C TRP A 136 8.84 -8.21 -24.97
N PRO A 137 9.42 -7.75 -23.83
CA PRO A 137 9.34 -8.39 -22.52
C PRO A 137 8.02 -8.20 -21.80
N ILE A 138 7.68 -9.12 -20.90
CA ILE A 138 6.53 -9.03 -19.99
C ILE A 138 7.00 -8.62 -18.60
N ILE A 139 6.26 -7.74 -17.94
CA ILE A 139 6.51 -7.37 -16.55
C ILE A 139 5.56 -8.15 -15.64
N LEU A 140 6.10 -9.15 -14.95
CA LEU A 140 5.39 -9.92 -13.95
C LEU A 140 5.44 -9.18 -12.61
N LYS A 141 4.32 -9.12 -11.89
CA LYS A 141 4.23 -8.44 -10.59
C LYS A 141 3.38 -9.23 -9.61
N THR A 142 3.76 -9.22 -8.33
CA THR A 142 2.83 -9.64 -7.28
C THR A 142 1.63 -8.69 -7.22
N ALA A 143 0.43 -9.23 -7.07
CA ALA A 143 -0.77 -8.41 -6.89
C ALA A 143 -0.72 -7.62 -5.59
N ARG A 144 -0.18 -8.22 -4.52
CA ARG A 144 -0.06 -7.64 -3.18
C ARG A 144 1.37 -7.76 -2.63
N GLY A 145 1.72 -6.95 -1.66
CA GLY A 145 2.96 -7.04 -0.88
C GLY A 145 4.25 -6.60 -1.60
N GLY A 146 4.19 -6.21 -2.88
CA GLY A 146 5.34 -5.67 -3.61
C GLY A 146 5.47 -4.17 -3.40
N TYR A 147 6.68 -3.68 -3.10
CA TYR A 147 7.02 -2.27 -2.93
C TYR A 147 8.47 -2.01 -3.38
N ASP A 148 8.77 -0.80 -3.79
CA ASP A 148 10.13 -0.35 -4.17
C ASP A 148 10.86 -1.34 -5.10
N GLY A 149 10.16 -1.83 -6.13
CA GLY A 149 10.70 -2.81 -7.08
C GLY A 149 10.71 -4.26 -6.60
N LYS A 150 10.39 -4.53 -5.33
CA LYS A 150 10.23 -5.91 -4.84
C LYS A 150 8.93 -6.52 -5.36
N GLY A 151 9.00 -7.79 -5.75
CA GLY A 151 7.87 -8.49 -6.35
C GLY A 151 7.55 -7.99 -7.77
N VAL A 152 8.58 -7.57 -8.50
CA VAL A 152 8.52 -7.19 -9.93
C VAL A 152 9.65 -7.88 -10.66
N TRP A 153 9.33 -8.55 -11.75
CA TRP A 153 10.28 -9.27 -12.60
C TRP A 153 10.05 -8.91 -14.07
N THR A 154 11.12 -8.77 -14.81
CA THR A 154 11.08 -8.70 -16.26
C THR A 154 11.31 -10.10 -16.80
N VAL A 155 10.41 -10.58 -17.64
CA VAL A 155 10.49 -11.85 -18.36
C VAL A 155 10.78 -11.51 -19.81
N GLU A 156 11.98 -11.80 -20.26
CA GLU A 156 12.48 -11.36 -21.57
C GLU A 156 11.98 -12.22 -22.72
N ASP A 157 11.75 -13.50 -22.47
CA ASP A 157 11.28 -14.49 -23.43
C ASP A 157 10.63 -15.69 -22.71
N GLU A 158 10.17 -16.68 -23.49
CA GLU A 158 9.48 -17.87 -22.99
C GLU A 158 10.41 -18.81 -22.17
N ALA A 159 11.73 -18.68 -22.31
CA ALA A 159 12.70 -19.55 -21.62
C ALA A 159 13.13 -19.00 -20.25
N ALA A 160 12.77 -17.77 -19.93
CA ALA A 160 13.10 -17.08 -18.67
C ALA A 160 12.11 -17.43 -17.57
#